data_41631a08514cee642a4a5385845c60f5
#
_entry.id   41631a08514cee642a4a5385845c60f5
#
_cell.length_a   1.000
_cell.length_b   1.000
_cell.length_c   1.000
_cell.angle_alpha   90.00
_cell.angle_beta   90.00
_cell.angle_gamma   90.00
#
_symmetry.space_group_name_H-M   'P 1'
#
loop_
_entity.id
_entity.type
_entity.pdbx_description
1 polymer ?
#
loop_
_entity_poly.entity_id
_entity_poly.type
_entity_poly.pdbx_seq_one_letter_code
_entity_poly.pdbx_strand_id
1 'polypeptide(L)'
;MTETVAFGSAETALGRLLVAATETGVAMVTWRDAPGTRARAQSRLGLPVVDDPARLAEPLLQLKAFFGGDPHAFTVPIDWRLTNPLQRQVLGTLFHRVPWGETITYGGLGDRSEAGVNAQAIGQVMGSNPIPLIVPCHRVVASNGIGGYSGGSGIEVKRWLLTMEGALPATLDWSLEEGPTPV
;
A
#
# COMPACT_ATOMS: atom_id res chain seq x y z
N MET A 1 -20.46 -21.36 -2.00
CA MET A 1 -20.46 -20.43 -0.83
C MET A 1 -20.31 -19.03 -1.36
N THR A 2 -21.08 -18.08 -0.85
CA THR A 2 -20.98 -16.67 -1.28
C THR A 2 -19.72 -16.06 -0.68
N GLU A 3 -18.84 -15.46 -1.50
CA GLU A 3 -17.68 -14.75 -1.00
C GLU A 3 -18.08 -13.57 -0.11
N THR A 4 -17.26 -13.29 0.89
CA THR A 4 -17.52 -12.26 1.90
C THR A 4 -16.29 -11.38 2.11
N VAL A 5 -16.45 -10.25 2.81
CA VAL A 5 -15.35 -9.37 3.19
C VAL A 5 -15.41 -9.08 4.69
N ALA A 6 -14.25 -9.16 5.34
CA ALA A 6 -14.07 -8.71 6.71
C ALA A 6 -13.28 -7.39 6.72
N PHE A 7 -13.62 -6.49 7.65
CA PHE A 7 -12.95 -5.21 7.85
C PHE A 7 -12.31 -5.14 9.23
N GLY A 8 -11.05 -4.69 9.27
CA GLY A 8 -10.33 -4.41 10.51
C GLY A 8 -9.50 -3.15 10.39
N SER A 9 -9.08 -2.60 11.53
CA SER A 9 -8.27 -1.38 11.57
C SER A 9 -6.99 -1.60 12.36
N ALA A 10 -5.92 -0.95 11.92
CA ALA A 10 -4.64 -0.89 12.65
C ALA A 10 -4.30 0.55 12.99
N GLU A 11 -3.93 0.81 14.24
CA GLU A 11 -3.28 2.06 14.63
C GLU A 11 -1.80 1.98 14.24
N THR A 12 -1.32 2.99 13.53
CA THR A 12 0.04 3.04 13.00
C THR A 12 0.66 4.41 13.18
N ALA A 13 1.97 4.53 12.93
CA ALA A 13 2.66 5.82 12.90
C ALA A 13 2.08 6.80 11.86
N LEU A 14 1.35 6.30 10.86
CA LEU A 14 0.67 7.10 9.84
C LEU A 14 -0.82 7.32 10.12
N GLY A 15 -1.26 7.04 11.36
CA GLY A 15 -2.66 7.07 11.75
C GLY A 15 -3.36 5.73 11.57
N ARG A 16 -4.69 5.77 11.66
CA ARG A 16 -5.52 4.57 11.61
C ARG A 16 -5.77 4.13 10.18
N LEU A 17 -5.35 2.91 9.87
CA LEU A 17 -5.56 2.27 8.57
C LEU A 17 -6.74 1.31 8.63
N LEU A 18 -7.57 1.29 7.59
CA LEU A 18 -8.61 0.28 7.38
C LEU A 18 -8.09 -0.80 6.42
N VAL A 19 -8.27 -2.05 6.79
CA VAL A 19 -7.95 -3.24 5.99
C VAL A 19 -9.23 -3.97 5.63
N ALA A 20 -9.35 -4.39 4.37
CA ALA A 20 -10.39 -5.29 3.92
C ALA A 20 -9.77 -6.59 3.41
N ALA A 21 -10.22 -7.73 3.96
CA ALA A 21 -9.76 -9.06 3.57
C ALA A 21 -10.94 -9.95 3.17
N THR A 22 -10.75 -10.69 2.07
CA THR A 22 -11.67 -11.72 1.57
C THR A 22 -11.11 -13.11 1.86
N GLU A 23 -11.78 -14.16 1.42
CA GLU A 23 -11.27 -15.54 1.48
C GLU A 23 -9.99 -15.72 0.65
N THR A 24 -9.80 -14.88 -0.37
CA THR A 24 -8.62 -14.93 -1.26
C THR A 24 -7.40 -14.22 -0.67
N GLY A 25 -7.62 -13.17 0.12
CA GLY A 25 -6.54 -12.38 0.71
C GLY A 25 -6.92 -10.93 0.98
N VAL A 26 -5.90 -10.08 1.17
CA VAL A 26 -6.10 -8.65 1.36
C VAL A 26 -6.51 -8.01 0.04
N ALA A 27 -7.69 -7.39 0.01
CA ALA A 27 -8.25 -6.72 -1.16
C ALA A 27 -8.07 -5.21 -1.14
N MET A 28 -7.96 -4.61 0.05
CA MET A 28 -7.82 -3.15 0.21
C MET A 28 -7.10 -2.80 1.50
N VAL A 29 -6.24 -1.79 1.41
CA VAL A 29 -5.75 -1.00 2.54
C VAL A 29 -6.05 0.45 2.23
N THR A 30 -6.59 1.20 3.19
CA THR A 30 -6.88 2.61 2.97
C THR A 30 -6.51 3.46 4.17
N TRP A 31 -6.02 4.65 3.88
CA TRP A 31 -5.70 5.68 4.83
C TRP A 31 -6.99 6.23 5.43
N ARG A 32 -7.08 6.28 6.74
CA ARG A 32 -8.23 6.73 7.51
C ARG A 32 -9.40 5.72 7.58
N ASP A 33 -9.66 5.22 8.75
CA ASP A 33 -10.93 4.58 9.10
C ASP A 33 -11.91 5.66 9.59
N ALA A 34 -12.33 6.53 8.66
CA ALA A 34 -13.29 7.61 8.93
C ALA A 34 -14.73 7.14 8.69
N PRO A 35 -15.74 7.83 9.25
CA PRO A 35 -17.13 7.54 8.95
C PRO A 35 -17.38 7.51 7.43
N GLY A 36 -18.05 6.45 6.96
CA GLY A 36 -18.34 6.22 5.54
C GLY A 36 -17.21 5.59 4.73
N THR A 37 -15.98 5.46 5.24
CA THR A 37 -14.90 4.77 4.53
C THR A 37 -15.21 3.30 4.33
N ARG A 38 -15.69 2.61 5.37
CA ARG A 38 -16.12 1.20 5.27
C ARG A 38 -17.25 1.01 4.28
N ALA A 39 -18.26 1.89 4.29
CA ALA A 39 -19.36 1.82 3.34
C ALA A 39 -18.92 1.98 1.89
N ARG A 40 -17.99 2.92 1.62
CA ARG A 40 -17.38 3.08 0.29
C ARG A 40 -16.55 1.87 -0.12
N ALA A 41 -15.75 1.33 0.80
CA ALA A 41 -14.95 0.13 0.56
C ALA A 41 -15.85 -1.09 0.26
N GLN A 42 -16.89 -1.28 1.06
CA GLN A 42 -17.88 -2.34 0.83
C GLN A 42 -18.56 -2.18 -0.54
N SER A 43 -18.98 -0.97 -0.89
CA SER A 43 -19.60 -0.69 -2.20
C SER A 43 -18.66 -1.02 -3.36
N ARG A 44 -17.36 -0.72 -3.23
CA ARG A 44 -16.35 -1.07 -4.26
C ARG A 44 -16.12 -2.57 -4.37
N LEU A 45 -16.10 -3.28 -3.25
CA LEU A 45 -15.90 -4.75 -3.23
C LEU A 45 -17.13 -5.52 -3.68
N GLY A 46 -18.34 -4.97 -3.44
CA GLY A 46 -19.60 -5.60 -3.82
C GLY A 46 -19.90 -6.90 -3.07
N LEU A 47 -19.27 -7.10 -1.89
CA LEU A 47 -19.37 -8.34 -1.10
C LEU A 47 -20.15 -8.11 0.20
N PRO A 48 -20.88 -9.15 0.68
CA PRO A 48 -21.44 -9.14 2.02
C PRO A 48 -20.33 -9.00 3.08
N VAL A 49 -20.59 -8.17 4.08
CA VAL A 49 -19.65 -7.99 5.21
C VAL A 49 -19.91 -9.06 6.28
N VAL A 50 -18.83 -9.61 6.79
CA VAL A 50 -18.85 -10.56 7.92
C VAL A 50 -17.93 -10.07 9.03
N ASP A 51 -18.23 -10.47 10.25
CA ASP A 51 -17.32 -10.33 11.38
C ASP A 51 -16.41 -11.56 11.44
N ASP A 52 -15.17 -11.39 10.98
CA ASP A 52 -14.17 -12.48 10.91
C ASP A 52 -12.80 -11.94 11.36
N PRO A 53 -12.58 -11.81 12.66
CA PRO A 53 -11.30 -11.34 13.21
C PRO A 53 -10.15 -12.30 12.92
N ALA A 54 -10.39 -13.58 12.71
CA ALA A 54 -9.35 -14.56 12.38
C ALA A 54 -8.74 -14.28 11.00
N ARG A 55 -9.55 -13.92 10.01
CA ARG A 55 -9.12 -13.53 8.67
C ARG A 55 -8.26 -12.26 8.67
N LEU A 56 -8.48 -11.37 9.63
CA LEU A 56 -7.78 -10.09 9.76
C LEU A 56 -6.53 -10.17 10.62
N ALA A 57 -6.37 -11.21 11.43
CA ALA A 57 -5.29 -11.30 12.41
C ALA A 57 -3.91 -11.16 11.77
N GLU A 58 -3.62 -11.96 10.74
CA GLU A 58 -2.32 -11.94 10.07
C GLU A 58 -2.06 -10.64 9.30
N PRO A 59 -2.99 -10.11 8.47
CA PRO A 59 -2.80 -8.81 7.83
C PRO A 59 -2.51 -7.67 8.80
N LEU A 60 -3.21 -7.59 9.92
CA LEU A 60 -3.00 -6.54 10.91
C LEU A 60 -1.68 -6.71 11.67
N LEU A 61 -1.29 -7.95 11.96
CA LEU A 61 0.01 -8.27 12.57
C LEU A 61 1.16 -7.85 11.64
N GLN A 62 1.07 -8.18 10.35
CA GLN A 62 2.10 -7.83 9.37
C GLN A 62 2.19 -6.32 9.12
N LEU A 63 1.08 -5.59 9.12
CA LEU A 63 1.13 -4.13 9.10
C LEU A 63 1.86 -3.57 10.33
N LYS A 64 1.61 -4.11 11.52
CA LYS A 64 2.32 -3.70 12.73
C LYS A 64 3.81 -4.00 12.65
N ALA A 65 4.19 -5.19 12.14
CA ALA A 65 5.59 -5.56 11.95
C ALA A 65 6.29 -4.63 10.93
N PHE A 66 5.62 -4.27 9.83
CA PHE A 66 6.13 -3.32 8.85
C PHE A 66 6.49 -1.97 9.49
N PHE A 67 5.59 -1.39 10.28
CA PHE A 67 5.86 -0.14 11.00
C PHE A 67 6.88 -0.30 12.13
N GLY A 68 7.15 -1.53 12.56
CA GLY A 68 8.27 -1.90 13.45
C GLY A 68 9.62 -2.04 12.74
N GLY A 69 9.67 -1.85 11.42
CA GLY A 69 10.90 -1.92 10.63
C GLY A 69 11.25 -3.34 10.15
N ASP A 70 10.30 -4.27 10.12
CA ASP A 70 10.53 -5.61 9.58
C ASP A 70 10.54 -5.59 8.04
N PRO A 71 11.69 -5.87 7.38
CA PRO A 71 11.80 -5.84 5.93
C PRO A 71 11.03 -6.98 5.23
N HIS A 72 10.60 -8.00 5.95
CA HIS A 72 9.87 -9.17 5.45
C HIS A 72 8.42 -9.20 5.94
N ALA A 73 7.88 -8.05 6.34
CA ALA A 73 6.59 -7.97 7.01
C ALA A 73 5.42 -8.56 6.19
N PHE A 74 5.45 -8.50 4.85
CA PHE A 74 4.29 -8.86 4.04
C PHE A 74 4.45 -10.18 3.29
N THR A 75 3.75 -11.20 3.79
CA THR A 75 3.61 -12.53 3.17
C THR A 75 2.14 -12.91 2.94
N VAL A 76 1.20 -12.06 3.37
CA VAL A 76 -0.23 -12.30 3.19
C VAL A 76 -0.61 -12.41 1.72
N PRO A 77 -1.53 -13.30 1.35
CA PRO A 77 -2.05 -13.36 0.00
C PRO A 77 -2.81 -12.07 -0.35
N ILE A 78 -2.74 -11.68 -1.62
CA ILE A 78 -3.40 -10.48 -2.15
C ILE A 78 -4.58 -10.89 -3.03
N ASP A 79 -5.71 -10.28 -2.77
CA ASP A 79 -6.88 -10.36 -3.64
C ASP A 79 -6.89 -9.17 -4.62
N TRP A 80 -6.58 -9.45 -5.87
CA TRP A 80 -6.43 -8.46 -6.92
C TRP A 80 -7.76 -8.01 -7.56
N ARG A 81 -8.92 -8.35 -6.99
CA ARG A 81 -10.25 -8.06 -7.57
C ARG A 81 -10.53 -6.59 -7.88
N LEU A 82 -9.89 -5.67 -7.16
CA LEU A 82 -10.02 -4.23 -7.38
C LEU A 82 -9.07 -3.67 -8.44
N THR A 83 -8.36 -4.53 -9.15
CA THR A 83 -7.40 -4.13 -10.19
C THR A 83 -7.84 -4.60 -11.57
N ASN A 84 -7.55 -3.80 -12.58
CA ASN A 84 -7.62 -4.24 -13.97
C ASN A 84 -6.35 -5.03 -14.38
N PRO A 85 -6.30 -5.67 -15.56
CA PRO A 85 -5.15 -6.46 -16.00
C PRO A 85 -3.82 -5.70 -15.99
N LEU A 86 -3.78 -4.44 -16.46
CA LEU A 86 -2.59 -3.60 -16.45
C LEU A 86 -2.13 -3.29 -15.01
N GLN A 87 -3.06 -2.88 -14.15
CA GLN A 87 -2.75 -2.62 -12.74
C GLN A 87 -2.20 -3.87 -12.07
N ARG A 88 -2.83 -5.03 -12.28
CA ARG A 88 -2.39 -6.30 -11.69
C ARG A 88 -0.98 -6.68 -12.14
N GLN A 89 -0.65 -6.50 -13.40
CA GLN A 89 0.67 -6.76 -13.97
C GLN A 89 1.73 -5.86 -13.32
N VAL A 90 1.50 -4.55 -13.31
CA VAL A 90 2.45 -3.55 -12.79
C VAL A 90 2.59 -3.66 -11.27
N LEU A 91 1.48 -3.70 -10.53
CA LEU A 91 1.48 -3.81 -9.06
C LEU A 91 2.03 -5.16 -8.58
N GLY A 92 1.74 -6.25 -9.30
CA GLY A 92 2.32 -7.56 -9.03
C GLY A 92 3.84 -7.57 -9.23
N THR A 93 4.35 -6.96 -10.30
CA THR A 93 5.79 -6.79 -10.52
C THR A 93 6.42 -5.98 -9.40
N LEU A 94 5.79 -4.86 -9.01
CA LEU A 94 6.27 -4.03 -7.91
C LEU A 94 6.38 -4.83 -6.60
N PHE A 95 5.33 -5.57 -6.25
CA PHE A 95 5.27 -6.38 -5.03
C PHE A 95 6.38 -7.44 -4.97
N HIS A 96 6.64 -8.13 -6.08
CA HIS A 96 7.59 -9.25 -6.12
C HIS A 96 9.03 -8.87 -6.43
N ARG A 97 9.28 -7.69 -7.01
CA ARG A 97 10.58 -7.33 -7.61
C ARG A 97 11.24 -6.08 -7.05
N VAL A 98 10.58 -5.36 -6.14
CA VAL A 98 11.14 -4.17 -5.51
C VAL A 98 11.09 -4.33 -3.99
N PRO A 99 12.17 -4.90 -3.41
CA PRO A 99 12.20 -5.22 -1.98
C PRO A 99 12.36 -3.97 -1.11
N TRP A 100 12.32 -4.17 0.19
CA TRP A 100 12.60 -3.17 1.21
C TRP A 100 13.96 -2.50 1.00
N GLY A 101 14.00 -1.18 1.16
CA GLY A 101 15.21 -0.38 1.01
C GLY A 101 15.61 -0.07 -0.42
N GLU A 102 14.88 -0.61 -1.40
CA GLU A 102 15.11 -0.33 -2.82
C GLU A 102 14.04 0.60 -3.40
N THR A 103 14.42 1.33 -4.43
CA THR A 103 13.50 2.15 -5.23
C THR A 103 13.62 1.81 -6.71
N ILE A 104 12.56 2.11 -7.45
CA ILE A 104 12.53 1.99 -8.90
C ILE A 104 11.91 3.24 -9.50
N THR A 105 12.36 3.68 -10.67
CA THR A 105 11.70 4.79 -11.36
C THR A 105 10.39 4.34 -12.01
N TYR A 106 9.48 5.29 -12.28
CA TYR A 106 8.24 4.99 -13.02
C TYR A 106 8.53 4.32 -14.37
N GLY A 107 9.53 4.83 -15.11
CA GLY A 107 9.96 4.22 -16.38
C GLY A 107 10.54 2.81 -16.16
N GLY A 108 11.45 2.68 -15.20
CA GLY A 108 12.05 1.38 -14.87
C GLY A 108 11.04 0.32 -14.43
N LEU A 109 9.96 0.71 -13.73
CA LEU A 109 8.87 -0.21 -13.40
C LEU A 109 8.06 -0.58 -14.65
N GLY A 110 7.82 0.38 -15.55
CA GLY A 110 7.19 0.12 -16.84
C GLY A 110 7.94 -0.94 -17.65
N ASP A 111 9.26 -0.78 -17.77
CA ASP A 111 10.12 -1.74 -18.46
C ASP A 111 10.14 -3.10 -17.76
N ARG A 112 10.34 -3.12 -16.43
CA ARG A 112 10.42 -4.35 -15.65
C ARG A 112 9.12 -5.14 -15.62
N SER A 113 7.99 -4.46 -15.69
CA SER A 113 6.67 -5.10 -15.73
C SER A 113 6.27 -5.56 -17.14
N GLU A 114 7.05 -5.21 -18.17
CA GLU A 114 6.72 -5.50 -19.57
C GLU A 114 5.31 -5.01 -19.97
N ALA A 115 4.86 -3.94 -19.31
CA ALA A 115 3.49 -3.44 -19.46
C ALA A 115 3.25 -2.70 -20.78
N GLY A 116 4.33 -2.31 -21.48
CA GLY A 116 4.25 -1.60 -22.77
C GLY A 116 3.66 -0.19 -22.67
N VAL A 117 3.72 0.43 -21.49
CA VAL A 117 3.15 1.74 -21.22
C VAL A 117 4.22 2.72 -20.71
N ASN A 118 3.98 4.01 -20.89
CA ASN A 118 4.91 5.06 -20.47
C ASN A 118 4.87 5.33 -18.94
N ALA A 119 5.84 6.10 -18.44
CA ALA A 119 5.97 6.44 -17.02
C ALA A 119 4.72 7.15 -16.45
N GLN A 120 4.00 7.93 -17.26
CA GLN A 120 2.76 8.59 -16.82
C GLN A 120 1.66 7.59 -16.52
N ALA A 121 1.48 6.57 -17.36
CA ALA A 121 0.51 5.50 -17.13
C ALA A 121 0.88 4.68 -15.88
N ILE A 122 2.18 4.41 -15.66
CA ILE A 122 2.65 3.79 -14.41
C ILE A 122 2.30 4.67 -13.21
N GLY A 123 2.47 6.00 -13.30
CA GLY A 123 2.06 6.93 -12.25
C GLY A 123 0.56 6.85 -11.92
N GLN A 124 -0.30 6.69 -12.93
CA GLN A 124 -1.75 6.48 -12.72
C GLN A 124 -2.04 5.14 -12.03
N VAL A 125 -1.33 4.08 -12.38
CA VAL A 125 -1.42 2.78 -11.68
C VAL A 125 -1.02 2.94 -10.22
N MET A 126 0.08 3.63 -9.91
CA MET A 126 0.49 3.89 -8.53
C MET A 126 -0.55 4.68 -7.74
N GLY A 127 -1.11 5.74 -8.34
CA GLY A 127 -2.14 6.58 -7.72
C GLY A 127 -3.47 5.85 -7.45
N SER A 128 -3.72 4.76 -8.14
CA SER A 128 -4.93 3.93 -8.00
C SER A 128 -4.70 2.59 -7.30
N ASN A 129 -3.53 2.38 -6.68
CA ASN A 129 -3.20 1.18 -5.94
C ASN A 129 -4.20 0.95 -4.78
N PRO A 130 -4.99 -0.14 -4.79
CA PRO A 130 -5.97 -0.41 -3.74
C PRO A 130 -5.35 -0.95 -2.45
N ILE A 131 -4.07 -1.35 -2.45
CA ILE A 131 -3.41 -2.06 -1.35
C ILE A 131 -2.06 -1.39 -1.02
N PRO A 132 -2.04 -0.06 -0.77
CA PRO A 132 -0.78 0.63 -0.46
C PRO A 132 -0.11 0.03 0.78
N LEU A 133 1.18 0.24 0.93
CA LEU A 133 2.09 -0.34 1.91
C LEU A 133 2.42 -1.80 1.60
N ILE A 134 1.44 -2.69 1.54
CA ILE A 134 1.64 -4.10 1.16
C ILE A 134 2.18 -4.16 -0.26
N VAL A 135 1.52 -3.48 -1.22
CA VAL A 135 2.07 -3.22 -2.54
C VAL A 135 2.76 -1.85 -2.50
N PRO A 136 4.10 -1.81 -2.51
CA PRO A 136 4.87 -0.66 -2.05
C PRO A 136 5.00 0.46 -3.09
N CYS A 137 3.88 1.11 -3.47
CA CYS A 137 3.88 2.20 -4.45
C CYS A 137 4.73 3.41 -4.01
N HIS A 138 5.04 3.54 -2.71
CA HIS A 138 5.99 4.54 -2.21
C HIS A 138 7.43 4.32 -2.68
N ARG A 139 7.82 3.09 -3.08
CA ARG A 139 9.15 2.77 -3.63
C ARG A 139 9.32 3.19 -5.09
N VAL A 140 8.25 3.66 -5.77
CA VAL A 140 8.31 4.12 -7.16
C VAL A 140 8.57 5.62 -7.19
N VAL A 141 9.69 6.04 -7.76
CA VAL A 141 10.19 7.43 -7.72
C VAL A 141 10.32 8.03 -9.12
N ALA A 142 10.44 9.35 -9.20
CA ALA A 142 10.76 10.02 -10.46
C ALA A 142 12.27 9.90 -10.77
N SER A 143 12.65 10.03 -12.03
CA SER A 143 14.06 10.00 -12.45
C SER A 143 14.89 11.17 -11.88
N ASN A 144 14.23 12.26 -11.49
CA ASN A 144 14.85 13.48 -10.99
C ASN A 144 14.45 13.83 -9.54
N GLY A 145 13.90 12.89 -8.79
CA GLY A 145 13.48 13.13 -7.41
C GLY A 145 12.50 12.10 -6.87
N ILE A 146 11.91 12.40 -5.72
CA ILE A 146 11.02 11.46 -5.01
C ILE A 146 9.71 11.17 -5.76
N GLY A 147 9.26 12.07 -6.64
CA GLY A 147 8.00 11.96 -7.35
C GLY A 147 6.77 12.23 -6.46
N GLY A 148 5.57 12.06 -7.05
CA GLY A 148 4.30 12.24 -6.33
C GLY A 148 3.92 11.04 -5.45
N TYR A 149 2.94 11.27 -4.57
CA TYR A 149 2.31 10.22 -3.76
C TYR A 149 0.88 10.64 -3.38
N SER A 150 -0.06 9.69 -3.42
CA SER A 150 -1.49 9.95 -3.13
C SER A 150 -1.93 9.40 -1.76
N GLY A 151 -1.07 8.67 -1.05
CA GLY A 151 -1.38 8.12 0.26
C GLY A 151 -1.14 9.11 1.39
N GLY A 152 -1.99 9.10 2.40
CA GLY A 152 -1.88 9.93 3.61
C GLY A 152 -1.76 11.43 3.30
N SER A 153 -0.77 12.11 3.89
CA SER A 153 -0.41 13.50 3.60
C SER A 153 0.47 13.69 2.35
N GLY A 154 0.47 12.72 1.44
CA GLY A 154 1.17 12.83 0.17
C GLY A 154 2.67 12.59 0.27
N ILE A 155 3.49 13.51 -0.27
CA ILE A 155 4.93 13.32 -0.43
C ILE A 155 5.69 13.16 0.90
N GLU A 156 5.18 13.71 1.98
CA GLU A 156 5.79 13.59 3.32
C GLU A 156 5.69 12.14 3.83
N VAL A 157 4.53 11.50 3.67
CA VAL A 157 4.36 10.08 3.99
C VAL A 157 5.31 9.23 3.16
N LYS A 158 5.43 9.52 1.86
CA LYS A 158 6.35 8.79 0.99
C LYS A 158 7.81 8.94 1.45
N ARG A 159 8.22 10.16 1.77
CA ARG A 159 9.57 10.44 2.30
C ARG A 159 9.81 9.68 3.60
N TRP A 160 8.85 9.72 4.53
CA TRP A 160 8.95 9.02 5.80
C TRP A 160 9.12 7.51 5.60
N LEU A 161 8.28 6.89 4.75
CA LEU A 161 8.37 5.47 4.43
C LEU A 161 9.73 5.10 3.82
N LEU A 162 10.21 5.87 2.85
CA LEU A 162 11.51 5.62 2.21
C LEU A 162 12.68 5.81 3.17
N THR A 163 12.59 6.74 4.13
CA THR A 163 13.59 6.93 5.17
C THR A 163 13.56 5.78 6.18
N MET A 164 12.37 5.35 6.61
CA MET A 164 12.20 4.20 7.49
C MET A 164 12.78 2.92 6.86
N GLU A 165 12.61 2.74 5.57
CA GLU A 165 13.16 1.61 4.83
C GLU A 165 14.67 1.75 4.52
N GLY A 166 15.29 2.88 4.84
CA GLY A 166 16.70 3.14 4.55
C GLY A 166 17.01 3.47 3.08
N ALA A 167 15.99 3.65 2.24
CA ALA A 167 16.15 4.05 0.83
C ALA A 167 16.50 5.53 0.67
N LEU A 168 16.20 6.35 1.67
CA LEU A 168 16.61 7.76 1.76
C LEU A 168 17.35 8.00 3.10
N PRO A 169 18.36 8.90 3.11
CA PRO A 169 19.01 9.28 4.35
C PRO A 169 18.02 10.04 5.25
N ALA A 170 18.14 9.82 6.57
CA ALA A 170 17.47 10.66 7.55
C ALA A 170 18.02 12.09 7.46
N THR A 171 17.15 13.09 7.38
CA THR A 171 17.52 14.49 7.44
C THR A 171 17.39 15.02 8.86
N LEU A 172 18.19 16.04 9.24
CA LEU A 172 18.20 16.61 10.59
C LEU A 172 16.85 17.18 11.04
N ASP A 173 15.94 17.46 10.09
CA ASP A 173 14.64 18.05 10.35
C ASP A 173 13.52 16.98 10.53
N TRP A 174 13.91 15.69 10.59
CA TRP A 174 12.95 14.59 10.61
C TRP A 174 13.30 13.51 11.63
N SER A 175 12.50 13.37 12.66
CA SER A 175 12.57 12.21 13.54
C SER A 175 11.58 11.13 13.06
N LEU A 176 12.06 9.89 12.93
CA LEU A 176 11.20 8.74 12.65
C LEU A 176 10.23 8.47 13.82
N GLU A 177 10.51 9.02 14.99
CA GLU A 177 9.72 8.85 16.22
C GLU A 177 8.41 9.65 16.20
N GLU A 178 8.37 10.80 15.51
CA GLU A 178 7.19 11.66 15.48
C GLU A 178 6.23 11.34 14.33
N GLY A 179 6.66 10.59 13.31
CA GLY A 179 5.86 10.32 12.12
C GLY A 179 5.50 11.60 11.34
N PRO A 180 4.99 11.51 10.11
CA PRO A 180 4.42 12.66 9.43
C PRO A 180 3.11 13.05 10.11
N THR A 181 2.86 14.35 10.25
CA THR A 181 1.64 14.87 10.89
C THR A 181 0.40 14.19 10.30
N PRO A 182 -0.44 13.55 11.12
CA PRO A 182 -1.70 12.96 10.64
C PRO A 182 -2.59 14.06 10.06
N VAL A 183 -3.14 13.84 8.86
CA VAL A 183 -4.10 14.76 8.21
C VAL A 183 -5.52 14.30 8.49
#